data_76d89222b4d523dbbefd1ab9369ab307
#
_entry.id   76d89222b4d523dbbefd1ab9369ab307
#
_cell.length_a   1.000
_cell.length_b   1.000
_cell.length_c   1.000
_cell.angle_alpha   90.00
_cell.angle_beta   90.00
_cell.angle_gamma   90.00
#
_symmetry.space_group_name_H-M   'P 1'
#
loop_
_entity.id
_entity.type
_entity.pdbx_description
1 polymer ?
#
loop_
_entity_poly.entity_id
_entity_poly.type
_entity_poly.pdbx_seq_one_letter_code
_entity_poly.pdbx_strand_id
1 'polypeptide(L)'
;WLMNESNYITLSQTTVENVCANTLYTHLQTSLKEWNSLPLELRESKIITLGEELLQKLQIDASIQFDPLGDFAAGLYDDNTIILNARLLEFQTPMEIIQTLFHEIYHAVQQEALRSPQKYDITQFELELWRENFANYITPELDYQEYIKQPVEYTAEKFAHDLTDKYFANYV
;
A
#
# COMPACT_ATOMS: atom_id res chain seq x y z
N TRP A 1 -17.90 -4.22 34.83
CA TRP A 1 -16.78 -4.00 33.93
C TRP A 1 -17.31 -4.04 32.50
N LEU A 2 -17.76 -2.87 32.02
CA LEU A 2 -18.12 -2.69 30.62
C LEU A 2 -16.81 -2.53 29.85
N MET A 3 -16.39 -3.55 29.11
CA MET A 3 -15.40 -3.37 28.05
C MET A 3 -16.01 -2.41 27.04
N ASN A 4 -15.30 -1.32 26.77
CA ASN A 4 -15.59 -0.42 25.66
C ASN A 4 -15.43 -1.26 24.38
N GLU A 5 -16.53 -1.70 23.80
CA GLU A 5 -16.53 -2.13 22.41
C GLU A 5 -16.21 -0.87 21.60
N SER A 6 -14.94 -0.71 21.24
CA SER A 6 -14.54 0.30 20.29
C SER A 6 -15.35 0.03 19.02
N ASN A 7 -16.17 1.00 18.62
CA ASN A 7 -16.96 0.96 17.39
C ASN A 7 -16.00 0.98 16.19
N TYR A 8 -15.39 -0.17 15.88
CA TYR A 8 -14.63 -0.34 14.66
C TYR A 8 -15.64 -0.42 13.51
N ILE A 9 -15.57 0.55 12.60
CA ILE A 9 -16.27 0.45 11.33
C ILE A 9 -15.55 -0.62 10.52
N THR A 10 -16.22 -1.73 10.22
CA THR A 10 -15.67 -2.77 9.35
C THR A 10 -15.51 -2.23 7.93
N LEU A 11 -14.30 -2.30 7.39
CA LEU A 11 -13.99 -1.85 6.03
C LEU A 11 -14.06 -3.03 5.06
N SER A 12 -14.96 -2.95 4.08
CA SER A 12 -14.98 -3.90 2.97
C SER A 12 -13.84 -3.64 1.97
N GLN A 13 -13.51 -4.63 1.14
CA GLN A 13 -12.56 -4.45 0.02
C GLN A 13 -12.92 -3.26 -0.86
N THR A 14 -14.20 -3.11 -1.22
CA THR A 14 -14.70 -1.97 -2.00
C THR A 14 -14.48 -0.65 -1.27
N THR A 15 -14.61 -0.61 0.06
CA THR A 15 -14.35 0.58 0.86
C THR A 15 -12.86 0.95 0.82
N VAL A 16 -11.97 -0.03 0.95
CA VAL A 16 -10.51 0.19 0.83
C VAL A 16 -10.17 0.77 -0.54
N GLU A 17 -10.67 0.17 -1.63
CA GLU A 17 -10.48 0.67 -2.99
C GLU A 17 -10.99 2.12 -3.15
N ASN A 18 -12.20 2.41 -2.67
CA ASN A 18 -12.80 3.74 -2.78
C ASN A 18 -12.01 4.80 -1.98
N VAL A 19 -11.53 4.47 -0.80
CA VAL A 19 -10.67 5.36 0.00
C VAL A 19 -9.41 5.69 -0.78
N CYS A 20 -8.74 4.69 -1.33
CA CYS A 20 -7.52 4.89 -2.11
C CYS A 20 -7.79 5.72 -3.37
N ALA A 21 -8.83 5.39 -4.14
CA ALA A 21 -9.17 6.09 -5.38
C ALA A 21 -9.56 7.55 -5.14
N ASN A 22 -10.43 7.83 -4.18
CA ASN A 22 -10.89 9.18 -3.89
C ASN A 22 -9.77 10.06 -3.33
N THR A 23 -8.94 9.52 -2.46
CA THR A 23 -7.81 10.25 -1.89
C THR A 23 -6.78 10.58 -2.97
N LEU A 24 -6.39 9.62 -3.80
CA LEU A 24 -5.47 9.87 -4.90
C LEU A 24 -6.04 10.89 -5.90
N TYR A 25 -7.32 10.76 -6.27
CA TYR A 25 -7.95 11.70 -7.20
C TYR A 25 -7.81 13.16 -6.73
N THR A 26 -8.04 13.41 -5.44
CA THR A 26 -7.87 14.74 -4.85
C THR A 26 -6.41 15.24 -4.97
N HIS A 27 -5.44 14.39 -4.69
CA HIS A 27 -4.02 14.74 -4.80
C HIS A 27 -3.58 14.99 -6.26
N LEU A 28 -4.10 14.22 -7.22
CA LEU A 28 -3.80 14.44 -8.65
C LEU A 28 -4.34 15.78 -9.15
N GLN A 29 -5.45 16.26 -8.60
CA GLN A 29 -6.00 17.57 -8.95
C GLN A 29 -5.27 18.74 -8.29
N THR A 30 -4.52 18.50 -7.24
CA THR A 30 -3.87 19.52 -6.40
C THR A 30 -2.36 19.34 -6.34
N SER A 31 -1.90 18.57 -5.37
CA SER A 31 -0.50 18.49 -4.97
C SER A 31 0.41 17.77 -5.97
N LEU A 32 -0.12 16.87 -6.79
CA LEU A 32 0.63 16.09 -7.77
C LEU A 32 0.55 16.62 -9.21
N LYS A 33 -0.22 17.70 -9.44
CA LYS A 33 -0.51 18.24 -10.75
C LYS A 33 0.72 18.66 -11.55
N GLU A 34 1.75 19.16 -10.87
CA GLU A 34 2.98 19.71 -11.47
C GLU A 34 4.20 18.84 -11.17
N TRP A 35 4.01 17.54 -11.07
CA TRP A 35 5.04 16.59 -10.64
C TRP A 35 6.41 16.80 -11.28
N ASN A 36 6.44 16.90 -12.62
CA ASN A 36 7.69 16.98 -13.36
C ASN A 36 8.50 18.26 -13.10
N SER A 37 7.87 19.31 -12.59
CA SER A 37 8.52 20.58 -12.23
C SER A 37 8.99 20.61 -10.78
N LEU A 38 8.64 19.59 -9.97
CA LEU A 38 8.97 19.56 -8.55
C LEU A 38 10.40 19.05 -8.30
N PRO A 39 11.15 19.69 -7.39
CA PRO A 39 12.38 19.10 -6.86
C PRO A 39 12.11 17.80 -6.09
N LEU A 40 13.13 16.94 -5.96
CA LEU A 40 12.99 15.60 -5.38
C LEU A 40 12.43 15.63 -3.95
N GLU A 41 12.86 16.56 -3.14
CA GLU A 41 12.40 16.70 -1.75
C GLU A 41 10.89 17.01 -1.67
N LEU A 42 10.36 17.75 -2.65
CA LEU A 42 8.92 18.02 -2.72
C LEU A 42 8.15 16.82 -3.28
N ARG A 43 8.71 16.07 -4.22
CA ARG A 43 8.11 14.81 -4.69
C ARG A 43 7.98 13.83 -3.54
N GLU A 44 9.07 13.63 -2.78
CA GLU A 44 9.09 12.80 -1.59
C GLU A 44 8.00 13.21 -0.59
N SER A 45 8.01 14.48 -0.18
CA SER A 45 7.04 15.03 0.77
C SER A 45 5.58 14.81 0.33
N LYS A 46 5.28 14.96 -0.97
CA LYS A 46 3.92 14.78 -1.48
C LYS A 46 3.47 13.32 -1.48
N ILE A 47 4.34 12.38 -1.79
CA ILE A 47 4.03 10.95 -1.71
C ILE A 47 3.86 10.52 -0.25
N ILE A 48 4.71 10.99 0.65
CA ILE A 48 4.57 10.72 2.10
C ILE A 48 3.23 11.26 2.61
N THR A 49 2.87 12.49 2.28
CA THR A 49 1.59 13.09 2.69
C THR A 49 0.39 12.29 2.17
N LEU A 50 0.42 11.87 0.91
CA LEU A 50 -0.62 11.00 0.35
C LEU A 50 -0.71 9.67 1.11
N GLY A 51 0.43 9.02 1.36
CA GLY A 51 0.48 7.75 2.08
C GLY A 51 -0.01 7.85 3.52
N GLU A 52 0.40 8.89 4.25
CA GLU A 52 -0.07 9.16 5.62
C GLU A 52 -1.59 9.39 5.67
N GLU A 53 -2.14 10.14 4.72
CA GLU A 53 -3.59 10.35 4.63
C GLU A 53 -4.33 9.03 4.36
N LEU A 54 -3.80 8.18 3.47
CA LEU A 54 -4.36 6.87 3.20
C LEU A 54 -4.34 5.96 4.43
N LEU A 55 -3.20 5.86 5.11
CA LEU A 55 -3.06 5.06 6.33
C LEU A 55 -4.03 5.53 7.42
N GLN A 56 -4.18 6.85 7.60
CA GLN A 56 -5.14 7.41 8.56
C GLN A 56 -6.59 7.03 8.21
N LYS A 57 -6.99 7.19 6.96
CA LYS A 57 -8.35 6.84 6.51
C LYS A 57 -8.64 5.34 6.58
N LEU A 58 -7.63 4.50 6.40
CA LEU A 58 -7.71 3.05 6.54
C LEU A 58 -7.57 2.59 8.00
N GLN A 59 -7.34 3.51 8.94
CA GLN A 59 -7.16 3.25 10.37
C GLN A 59 -5.98 2.31 10.64
N ILE A 60 -4.89 2.49 9.93
CA ILE A 60 -3.65 1.74 10.08
C ILE A 60 -2.62 2.63 10.77
N ASP A 61 -2.11 2.18 11.91
CA ASP A 61 -1.02 2.83 12.62
C ASP A 61 0.32 2.38 12.04
N ALA A 62 0.74 3.04 10.99
CA ALA A 62 2.00 2.81 10.32
C ALA A 62 2.61 4.13 9.86
N SER A 63 3.92 4.13 9.65
CA SER A 63 4.67 5.26 9.08
C SER A 63 5.07 4.98 7.64
N ILE A 64 5.48 6.02 6.93
CA ILE A 64 5.98 5.93 5.57
C ILE A 64 7.23 6.78 5.40
N GLN A 65 8.22 6.24 4.69
CA GLN A 65 9.48 6.92 4.41
C GLN A 65 10.07 6.47 3.08
N PHE A 66 11.04 7.22 2.57
CA PHE A 66 11.88 6.83 1.45
C PHE A 66 13.28 6.51 1.95
N ASP A 67 13.82 5.37 1.52
CA ASP A 67 15.19 4.94 1.80
C ASP A 67 15.77 4.18 0.60
N PRO A 68 17.09 4.10 0.47
CA PRO A 68 17.71 3.22 -0.52
C PRO A 68 17.44 1.74 -0.19
N LEU A 69 16.70 1.03 -1.06
CA LEU A 69 16.38 -0.40 -0.89
C LEU A 69 17.20 -1.32 -1.81
N GLY A 70 18.25 -0.82 -2.47
CA GLY A 70 18.99 -1.59 -3.47
C GLY A 70 18.25 -1.71 -4.79
N ASP A 71 18.66 -2.67 -5.62
CA ASP A 71 18.19 -2.74 -7.02
C ASP A 71 16.95 -3.63 -7.20
N PHE A 72 16.59 -4.45 -6.22
CA PHE A 72 15.56 -5.49 -6.36
C PHE A 72 14.21 -5.13 -5.73
N ALA A 73 14.14 -4.13 -4.87
CA ALA A 73 12.91 -3.76 -4.18
C ALA A 73 12.47 -2.33 -4.54
N ALA A 74 11.24 -2.18 -5.01
CA ALA A 74 10.59 -0.88 -5.20
C ALA A 74 10.03 -0.34 -3.88
N GLY A 75 9.52 -1.20 -3.03
CA GLY A 75 9.00 -0.92 -1.70
C GLY A 75 9.17 -2.09 -0.76
N LEU A 76 8.86 -1.85 0.50
CA LEU A 76 8.88 -2.83 1.57
C LEU A 76 7.92 -2.38 2.68
N TYR A 77 7.12 -3.29 3.22
CA TYR A 77 6.39 -3.09 4.47
C TYR A 77 6.96 -3.99 5.56
N ASP A 78 7.52 -3.40 6.58
CA ASP A 78 8.10 -4.12 7.72
C ASP A 78 7.89 -3.31 9.02
N ASP A 79 7.58 -4.00 10.10
CA ASP A 79 7.41 -3.45 11.45
C ASP A 79 6.63 -2.12 11.48
N ASN A 80 5.42 -2.11 10.90
CA ASN A 80 4.54 -0.95 10.79
C ASN A 80 5.16 0.25 10.04
N THR A 81 6.10 -0.01 9.15
CA THR A 81 6.72 1.03 8.32
C THR A 81 6.66 0.64 6.86
N ILE A 82 6.11 1.53 6.03
CA ILE A 82 6.23 1.46 4.58
C ILE A 82 7.51 2.18 4.18
N ILE A 83 8.39 1.49 3.49
CA ILE A 83 9.61 2.05 2.94
C ILE A 83 9.51 1.99 1.41
N LEU A 84 9.60 3.13 0.76
CA LEU A 84 9.68 3.24 -0.70
C LEU A 84 11.12 3.49 -1.11
N ASN A 85 11.56 2.85 -2.20
CA ASN A 85 12.92 3.04 -2.68
C ASN A 85 13.12 4.49 -3.18
N ALA A 86 14.05 5.22 -2.57
CA ALA A 86 14.32 6.61 -2.89
C ALA A 86 14.67 6.84 -4.38
N ARG A 87 15.21 5.83 -5.08
CA ARG A 87 15.49 5.90 -6.53
C ARG A 87 14.24 6.08 -7.40
N LEU A 88 13.05 5.69 -6.91
CA LEU A 88 11.80 5.86 -7.66
C LEU A 88 11.52 7.34 -7.96
N LEU A 89 11.89 8.24 -7.04
CA LEU A 89 11.65 9.68 -7.19
C LEU A 89 12.38 10.29 -8.39
N GLU A 90 13.49 9.69 -8.81
CA GLU A 90 14.32 10.18 -9.91
C GLU A 90 13.89 9.64 -11.27
N PHE A 91 13.48 8.36 -11.31
CA PHE A 91 13.39 7.60 -12.56
C PHE A 91 11.95 7.20 -12.94
N GLN A 92 11.00 7.26 -12.01
CA GLN A 92 9.64 6.80 -12.27
C GLN A 92 8.63 7.95 -12.37
N THR A 93 7.54 7.68 -13.09
CA THR A 93 6.37 8.55 -13.14
C THR A 93 5.66 8.54 -11.78
N PRO A 94 4.86 9.58 -11.46
CA PRO A 94 4.09 9.59 -10.22
C PRO A 94 3.18 8.36 -10.08
N MET A 95 2.59 7.87 -11.19
CA MET A 95 1.69 6.71 -11.14
C MET A 95 2.40 5.41 -10.83
N GLU A 96 3.64 5.21 -11.31
CA GLU A 96 4.45 4.04 -10.97
C GLU A 96 4.82 4.04 -9.48
N ILE A 97 5.16 5.20 -8.92
CA ILE A 97 5.45 5.35 -7.49
C ILE A 97 4.19 5.09 -6.66
N ILE A 98 3.05 5.62 -7.09
CA ILE A 98 1.75 5.43 -6.43
C ILE A 98 1.30 3.97 -6.50
N GLN A 99 1.56 3.28 -7.59
CA GLN A 99 1.31 1.84 -7.71
C GLN A 99 2.11 1.05 -6.68
N THR A 100 3.40 1.36 -6.52
CA THR A 100 4.24 0.79 -5.45
C THR A 100 3.67 1.14 -4.06
N LEU A 101 3.27 2.39 -3.84
CA LEU A 101 2.66 2.80 -2.58
C LEU A 101 1.38 2.00 -2.27
N PHE A 102 0.50 1.79 -3.24
CA PHE A 102 -0.71 0.98 -3.05
C PHE A 102 -0.39 -0.48 -2.75
N HIS A 103 0.62 -1.05 -3.38
CA HIS A 103 1.11 -2.39 -3.08
C HIS A 103 1.51 -2.51 -1.60
N GLU A 104 2.35 -1.61 -1.11
CA GLU A 104 2.81 -1.63 0.28
C GLU A 104 1.68 -1.29 1.29
N ILE A 105 0.77 -0.38 0.95
CA ILE A 105 -0.44 -0.13 1.76
C ILE A 105 -1.29 -1.40 1.87
N TYR A 106 -1.39 -2.19 0.79
CA TYR A 106 -2.15 -3.44 0.87
C TYR A 106 -1.49 -4.48 1.78
N HIS A 107 -0.16 -4.55 1.82
CA HIS A 107 0.54 -5.34 2.84
C HIS A 107 0.23 -4.85 4.26
N ALA A 108 0.15 -3.55 4.46
CA ALA A 108 -0.27 -3.00 5.76
C ALA A 108 -1.72 -3.40 6.11
N VAL A 109 -2.64 -3.40 5.14
CA VAL A 109 -4.02 -3.91 5.30
C VAL A 109 -4.02 -5.40 5.65
N GLN A 110 -3.25 -6.23 4.95
CA GLN A 110 -3.15 -7.67 5.22
C GLN A 110 -2.66 -7.94 6.65
N GLN A 111 -1.58 -7.28 7.07
CA GLN A 111 -1.02 -7.43 8.42
C GLN A 111 -1.99 -6.93 9.50
N GLU A 112 -2.64 -5.80 9.27
CA GLU A 112 -3.63 -5.26 10.20
C GLU A 112 -4.87 -6.17 10.29
N ALA A 113 -5.32 -6.75 9.19
CA ALA A 113 -6.42 -7.71 9.18
C ALA A 113 -6.09 -8.99 9.99
N LEU A 114 -4.84 -9.43 9.97
CA LEU A 114 -4.39 -10.56 10.80
C LEU A 114 -4.37 -10.24 12.30
N ARG A 115 -4.08 -8.97 12.67
CA ARG A 115 -4.10 -8.51 14.07
C ARG A 115 -5.52 -8.24 14.57
N SER A 116 -6.37 -7.70 13.71
CA SER A 116 -7.72 -7.22 14.01
C SER A 116 -8.71 -7.69 12.95
N PRO A 117 -9.05 -9.00 12.91
CA PRO A 117 -9.86 -9.59 11.84
C PRO A 117 -11.24 -8.92 11.66
N GLN A 118 -11.81 -8.35 12.72
CA GLN A 118 -13.11 -7.68 12.69
C GLN A 118 -13.08 -6.30 11.99
N LYS A 119 -11.90 -5.76 11.72
CA LYS A 119 -11.73 -4.43 11.14
C LYS A 119 -12.00 -4.39 9.64
N TYR A 120 -11.77 -5.51 8.97
CA TYR A 120 -11.94 -5.65 7.52
C TYR A 120 -12.88 -6.80 7.19
N ASP A 121 -13.64 -6.65 6.10
CA ASP A 121 -14.50 -7.70 5.56
C ASP A 121 -13.66 -8.64 4.66
N ILE A 122 -12.83 -9.44 5.31
CA ILE A 122 -11.94 -10.41 4.69
C ILE A 122 -12.36 -11.79 5.19
N THR A 123 -12.44 -12.75 4.26
CA THR A 123 -12.88 -14.11 4.60
C THR A 123 -11.88 -14.80 5.52
N GLN A 124 -12.37 -15.72 6.36
CA GLN A 124 -11.51 -16.53 7.22
C GLN A 124 -10.50 -17.34 6.40
N PHE A 125 -10.91 -17.80 5.22
CA PHE A 125 -10.01 -18.52 4.30
C PHE A 125 -8.82 -17.65 3.84
N GLU A 126 -9.09 -16.38 3.46
CA GLU A 126 -8.03 -15.45 3.06
C GLU A 126 -7.10 -15.12 4.23
N LEU A 127 -7.64 -14.91 5.42
CA LEU A 127 -6.83 -14.65 6.62
C LEU A 127 -5.90 -15.82 6.96
N GLU A 128 -6.39 -17.06 6.85
CA GLU A 128 -5.58 -18.26 7.07
C GLU A 128 -4.48 -18.39 6.01
N LEU A 129 -4.83 -18.17 4.74
CA LEU A 129 -3.88 -18.21 3.63
C LEU A 129 -2.75 -17.17 3.80
N TRP A 130 -3.10 -15.95 4.18
CA TRP A 130 -2.11 -14.90 4.42
C TRP A 130 -1.23 -15.20 5.64
N ARG A 131 -1.83 -15.71 6.73
CA ARG A 131 -1.08 -16.09 7.93
C ARG A 131 -0.04 -17.17 7.64
N GLU A 132 -0.45 -18.19 6.91
CA GLU A 132 0.46 -19.27 6.48
C GLU A 132 1.57 -18.75 5.57
N ASN A 133 1.22 -17.90 4.60
CA ASN A 133 2.19 -17.35 3.66
C ASN A 133 3.21 -16.44 4.37
N PHE A 134 2.77 -15.53 5.24
CA PHE A 134 3.72 -14.68 6.00
C PHE A 134 4.64 -15.49 6.92
N ALA A 135 4.16 -16.60 7.47
CA ALA A 135 5.00 -17.51 8.27
C ALA A 135 6.06 -18.26 7.45
N ASN A 136 5.84 -18.39 6.13
CA ASN A 136 6.72 -19.08 5.18
C ASN A 136 7.10 -18.19 4.00
N TYR A 137 7.30 -16.91 4.26
CA TYR A 137 7.51 -15.91 3.22
C TYR A 137 8.82 -16.13 2.46
N ILE A 138 8.74 -16.11 1.14
CA ILE A 138 9.87 -16.23 0.23
C ILE A 138 10.28 -14.84 -0.23
N THR A 139 11.51 -14.45 0.01
CA THR A 139 12.02 -13.14 -0.44
C THR A 139 12.42 -13.17 -1.91
N PRO A 140 12.40 -12.03 -2.62
CA PRO A 140 12.75 -11.98 -4.04
C PRO A 140 14.20 -12.40 -4.32
N GLU A 141 15.12 -12.22 -3.35
CA GLU A 141 16.51 -12.64 -3.47
C GLU A 141 16.66 -14.18 -3.40
N LEU A 142 15.76 -14.85 -2.69
CA LEU A 142 15.78 -16.31 -2.57
C LEU A 142 15.25 -17.00 -3.83
N ASP A 143 14.07 -16.59 -4.28
CA ASP A 143 13.46 -17.09 -5.52
C ASP A 143 12.41 -16.09 -6.03
N TYR A 144 12.79 -15.29 -7.02
CA TYR A 144 11.93 -14.25 -7.58
C TYR A 144 10.64 -14.81 -8.21
N GLN A 145 10.70 -15.99 -8.86
CA GLN A 145 9.53 -16.60 -9.51
C GLN A 145 8.50 -17.13 -8.51
N GLU A 146 8.97 -17.66 -7.39
CA GLU A 146 8.07 -18.08 -6.31
C GLU A 146 7.60 -16.89 -5.46
N TYR A 147 8.46 -15.87 -5.28
CA TYR A 147 8.10 -14.62 -4.61
C TYR A 147 6.84 -13.99 -5.22
N ILE A 148 6.82 -13.75 -6.53
CA ILE A 148 5.68 -13.07 -7.19
C ILE A 148 4.38 -13.89 -7.21
N LYS A 149 4.45 -15.20 -6.98
CA LYS A 149 3.28 -16.10 -6.95
C LYS A 149 2.67 -16.25 -5.54
N GLN A 150 3.36 -15.80 -4.53
CA GLN A 150 2.87 -15.90 -3.16
C GLN A 150 1.50 -15.21 -3.01
N PRO A 151 0.55 -15.80 -2.27
CA PRO A 151 -0.78 -15.22 -2.10
C PRO A 151 -0.78 -13.75 -1.65
N VAL A 152 0.10 -13.38 -0.71
CA VAL A 152 0.18 -12.01 -0.21
C VAL A 152 0.72 -11.05 -1.27
N GLU A 153 1.73 -11.45 -2.03
CA GLU A 153 2.31 -10.64 -3.11
C GLU A 153 1.35 -10.50 -4.29
N TYR A 154 0.80 -11.62 -4.74
CA TYR A 154 -0.17 -11.63 -5.83
C TYR A 154 -1.38 -10.75 -5.55
N THR A 155 -1.93 -10.81 -4.34
CA THR A 155 -3.11 -10.00 -3.99
C THR A 155 -2.77 -8.51 -3.82
N ALA A 156 -1.59 -8.18 -3.31
CA ALA A 156 -1.13 -6.79 -3.21
C ALA A 156 -0.87 -6.19 -4.61
N GLU A 157 -0.20 -6.91 -5.48
CA GLU A 157 0.06 -6.51 -6.87
C GLU A 157 -1.24 -6.33 -7.64
N LYS A 158 -2.13 -7.32 -7.54
CA LYS A 158 -3.45 -7.26 -8.19
C LYS A 158 -4.25 -6.04 -7.71
N PHE A 159 -4.28 -5.77 -6.41
CA PHE A 159 -4.96 -4.61 -5.84
C PHE A 159 -4.42 -3.31 -6.44
N ALA A 160 -3.10 -3.13 -6.46
CA ALA A 160 -2.46 -1.92 -6.97
C ALA A 160 -2.76 -1.70 -8.45
N HIS A 161 -2.63 -2.73 -9.28
CA HIS A 161 -2.92 -2.66 -10.71
C HIS A 161 -4.40 -2.44 -11.01
N ASP A 162 -5.29 -3.24 -10.44
CA ASP A 162 -6.72 -3.12 -10.68
C ASP A 162 -7.25 -1.72 -10.31
N LEU A 163 -6.77 -1.17 -9.20
CA LEU A 163 -7.14 0.18 -8.77
C LEU A 163 -6.65 1.24 -9.75
N THR A 164 -5.39 1.13 -10.19
CA THR A 164 -4.80 2.06 -11.15
C THR A 164 -5.50 1.98 -12.50
N ASP A 165 -5.73 0.79 -13.03
CA ASP A 165 -6.38 0.56 -14.32
C ASP A 165 -7.85 1.04 -14.31
N LYS A 166 -8.56 0.76 -13.22
CA LYS A 166 -9.98 1.10 -13.10
C LYS A 166 -10.24 2.61 -13.01
N TYR A 167 -9.40 3.33 -12.25
CA TYR A 167 -9.68 4.72 -11.91
C TYR A 167 -8.72 5.73 -12.55
N PHE A 168 -7.53 5.29 -12.95
CA PHE A 168 -6.44 6.19 -13.34
C PHE A 168 -5.77 5.83 -14.68
N ALA A 169 -6.42 5.04 -15.54
CA ALA A 169 -5.88 4.65 -16.85
C ALA A 169 -5.41 5.83 -17.71
N ASN A 170 -6.01 7.01 -17.56
CA ASN A 170 -5.63 8.22 -18.31
C ASN A 170 -4.40 8.95 -17.74
N TYR A 171 -3.84 8.50 -16.62
CA TYR A 171 -2.67 9.08 -15.94
C TYR A 171 -1.41 8.21 -16.06
N VAL A 172 -1.55 7.05 -16.68
CA VAL A 172 -0.45 6.08 -16.89
C VAL A 172 0.29 6.36 -18.20
#